data_53230785e58a65ba2a84a5ca0cf0ab7d
#
_entry.id   53230785e58a65ba2a84a5ca0cf0ab7d
#
_cell.length_a   1.000
_cell.length_b   1.000
_cell.length_c   1.000
_cell.angle_alpha   90.00
_cell.angle_beta   90.00
_cell.angle_gamma   90.00
#
_symmetry.space_group_name_H-M   'P 1'
#
loop_
_entity.id
_entity.type
_entity.pdbx_description
1 polymer ?
#
loop_
_entity_poly.entity_id
_entity_poly.type
_entity_poly.pdbx_seq_one_letter_code
_entity_poly.pdbx_strand_id
1 'polypeptide(L)'
;VHTTHGSNTENIPVYVKRKESTSSRSFKVKVEGIGLDGQTKSTLLTIAQTGYQLRAGSELNTMGVLPQGGDTYNLNIKLTPVDVSIPAGKLYVQVVYSGEQISISDKIETASNTYSYPISITIPANNNPSLIGITVNIILERNAGAAFAISSLSLDQNGTK
;
A
#
# COMPACT_ATOMS: atom_id res chain seq x y z
N VAL A 1 10.99 -13.69 26.39
CA VAL A 1 12.41 -13.99 26.65
C VAL A 1 12.56 -15.50 26.57
N HIS A 2 13.40 -15.98 25.69
CA HIS A 2 13.71 -17.40 25.57
C HIS A 2 15.14 -17.61 26.05
N THR A 3 15.35 -18.53 26.98
CA THR A 3 16.68 -18.87 27.51
C THR A 3 17.02 -20.29 27.08
N THR A 4 18.14 -20.47 26.38
CA THR A 4 18.67 -21.75 25.99
C THR A 4 20.07 -21.92 26.59
N HIS A 5 20.39 -23.11 27.07
CA HIS A 5 21.72 -23.47 27.55
C HIS A 5 22.31 -24.54 26.63
N GLY A 6 23.43 -24.21 25.97
CA GLY A 6 24.11 -25.15 25.10
C GLY A 6 25.54 -24.73 24.79
N SER A 7 26.40 -25.70 24.53
CA SER A 7 27.78 -25.48 24.09
C SER A 7 27.92 -25.40 22.54
N ASN A 8 26.83 -25.58 21.82
CA ASN A 8 26.79 -25.63 20.38
C ASN A 8 26.01 -24.45 19.80
N THR A 9 26.09 -24.24 18.50
CA THR A 9 25.30 -23.24 17.79
C THR A 9 23.82 -23.60 17.87
N GLU A 10 23.02 -22.76 18.51
CA GLU A 10 21.58 -22.93 18.62
C GLU A 10 20.85 -21.88 17.80
N ASN A 11 19.77 -22.29 17.16
CA ASN A 11 18.89 -21.37 16.46
C ASN A 11 17.82 -20.85 17.41
N ILE A 12 17.84 -19.56 17.68
CA ILE A 12 16.82 -18.88 18.49
C ILE A 12 15.79 -18.28 17.55
N PRO A 13 14.55 -18.80 17.50
CA PRO A 13 13.53 -18.24 16.63
C PRO A 13 13.09 -16.86 17.14
N VAL A 14 13.12 -15.88 16.27
CA VAL A 14 12.62 -14.54 16.53
C VAL A 14 11.36 -14.32 15.71
N TYR A 15 10.21 -14.21 16.39
CA TYR A 15 8.94 -13.94 15.74
C TYR A 15 8.71 -12.43 15.63
N VAL A 16 8.58 -11.95 14.41
CA VAL A 16 8.33 -10.55 14.14
C VAL A 16 6.91 -10.37 13.62
N LYS A 17 6.12 -9.56 14.33
CA LYS A 17 4.76 -9.24 13.87
C LYS A 17 4.82 -8.54 12.53
N ARG A 18 4.00 -8.99 11.57
CA ARG A 18 3.89 -8.38 10.25
C ARG A 18 3.61 -6.89 10.36
N LYS A 19 4.31 -6.12 9.54
CA LYS A 19 4.01 -4.69 9.40
C LYS A 19 2.85 -4.48 8.44
N GLU A 20 1.87 -3.70 8.88
CA GLU A 20 0.64 -3.42 8.13
C GLU A 20 0.64 -2.05 7.46
N SER A 21 1.81 -1.52 7.11
CA SER A 21 1.97 -0.28 6.35
C SER A 21 2.98 -0.48 5.22
N THR A 22 2.94 0.42 4.22
CA THR A 22 3.84 0.38 3.06
C THR A 22 5.28 0.79 3.38
N SER A 23 5.51 1.52 4.48
CA SER A 23 6.85 1.95 4.89
C SER A 23 7.64 0.81 5.52
N SER A 24 8.94 0.75 5.27
CA SER A 24 9.85 -0.16 5.98
C SER A 24 10.08 0.28 7.42
N ARG A 25 10.49 -0.63 8.26
CA ARG A 25 10.96 -0.34 9.62
C ARG A 25 12.19 -1.17 9.94
N SER A 26 12.97 -0.69 10.90
CA SER A 26 14.04 -1.49 11.49
C SER A 26 13.88 -1.51 13.01
N PHE A 27 14.36 -2.57 13.63
CA PHE A 27 14.42 -2.70 15.07
C PHE A 27 15.66 -3.49 15.45
N LYS A 28 16.08 -3.32 16.70
CA LYS A 28 17.25 -4.00 17.24
C LYS A 28 16.79 -5.12 18.17
N VAL A 29 17.36 -6.29 18.00
CA VAL A 29 17.20 -7.41 18.90
C VAL A 29 18.51 -7.55 19.67
N LYS A 30 18.44 -7.45 21.00
CA LYS A 30 19.58 -7.70 21.87
C LYS A 30 19.61 -9.19 22.17
N VAL A 31 20.72 -9.84 21.84
CA VAL A 31 20.99 -11.23 22.20
C VAL A 31 21.98 -11.21 23.36
N GLU A 32 21.64 -11.85 24.45
CA GLU A 32 22.49 -11.95 25.63
C GLU A 32 22.75 -13.42 25.97
N GLY A 33 23.98 -13.69 26.34
CA GLY A 33 24.39 -15.00 26.83
C GLY A 33 25.33 -14.86 28.04
N ILE A 34 25.33 -15.84 28.93
CA ILE A 34 26.28 -15.92 30.00
C ILE A 34 27.40 -16.87 29.57
N GLY A 35 28.63 -16.36 29.54
CA GLY A 35 29.80 -17.17 29.24
C GLY A 35 30.12 -18.18 30.36
N LEU A 36 30.99 -19.15 30.05
CA LEU A 36 31.49 -20.11 31.06
C LEU A 36 32.24 -19.42 32.22
N ASP A 37 32.70 -18.20 31.95
CA ASP A 37 33.33 -17.30 32.94
C ASP A 37 32.32 -16.57 33.85
N GLY A 38 31.01 -16.86 33.68
CA GLY A 38 29.91 -16.22 34.41
C GLY A 38 29.63 -14.78 33.95
N GLN A 39 30.32 -14.28 32.94
CA GLN A 39 30.10 -12.92 32.42
C GLN A 39 29.00 -12.89 31.37
N THR A 40 28.15 -11.86 31.46
CA THR A 40 27.14 -11.62 30.44
C THR A 40 27.77 -10.95 29.20
N LYS A 41 27.62 -11.61 28.06
CA LYS A 41 27.98 -11.07 26.75
C LYS A 41 26.72 -10.73 25.97
N SER A 42 26.73 -9.63 25.28
CA SER A 42 25.58 -9.22 24.48
C SER A 42 25.99 -8.72 23.11
N THR A 43 25.11 -8.93 22.14
CA THR A 43 25.21 -8.35 20.80
C THR A 43 23.87 -7.79 20.35
N LEU A 44 23.91 -6.78 19.47
CA LEU A 44 22.74 -6.18 18.88
C LEU A 44 22.65 -6.59 17.41
N LEU A 45 21.55 -7.24 17.06
CA LEU A 45 21.20 -7.53 15.66
C LEU A 45 20.22 -6.49 15.17
N THR A 46 20.48 -5.90 14.04
CA THR A 46 19.51 -5.03 13.38
C THR A 46 18.70 -5.86 12.39
N ILE A 47 17.39 -5.88 12.55
CA ILE A 47 16.46 -6.55 11.65
C ILE A 47 15.69 -5.47 10.89
N ALA A 48 15.79 -5.48 9.55
CA ALA A 48 14.98 -4.66 8.69
C ALA A 48 13.75 -5.46 8.24
N GLN A 49 12.58 -4.86 8.38
CA GLN A 49 11.33 -5.41 7.87
C GLN A 49 10.80 -4.48 6.79
N THR A 50 10.71 -4.99 5.57
CA THR A 50 10.09 -4.27 4.46
C THR A 50 8.60 -4.06 4.76
N GLY A 51 8.08 -2.91 4.37
CA GLY A 51 6.65 -2.65 4.42
C GLY A 51 5.91 -3.54 3.44
N TYR A 52 4.60 -3.61 3.60
CA TYR A 52 3.75 -4.36 2.68
C TYR A 52 3.86 -3.78 1.27
N GLN A 53 4.25 -4.60 0.30
CA GLN A 53 4.37 -4.18 -1.08
C GLN A 53 3.20 -4.74 -1.89
N LEU A 54 2.30 -3.85 -2.26
CA LEU A 54 1.22 -4.10 -3.19
C LEU A 54 1.28 -3.04 -4.28
N ARG A 55 1.21 -3.45 -5.52
CA ARG A 55 1.14 -2.56 -6.66
C ARG A 55 -0.24 -2.64 -7.28
N ALA A 56 -0.74 -1.53 -7.75
CA ALA A 56 -1.96 -1.47 -8.51
C ALA A 56 -1.70 -0.82 -9.87
N GLY A 57 -2.35 -1.33 -10.89
CA GLY A 57 -2.36 -0.77 -12.23
C GLY A 57 -3.78 -0.72 -12.78
N SER A 58 -4.02 0.20 -13.69
CA SER A 58 -5.29 0.32 -14.41
C SER A 58 -5.04 0.88 -15.81
N GLU A 59 -6.06 0.85 -16.63
CA GLU A 59 -6.05 1.41 -17.99
C GLU A 59 -5.84 2.93 -17.98
N LEU A 60 -6.11 3.63 -16.88
CA LEU A 60 -5.84 5.07 -16.73
C LEU A 60 -4.38 5.43 -17.02
N ASN A 61 -3.45 4.52 -16.76
CA ASN A 61 -2.03 4.74 -17.02
C ASN A 61 -1.71 4.99 -18.52
N THR A 62 -2.62 4.63 -19.42
CA THR A 62 -2.47 4.79 -20.88
C THR A 62 -3.34 5.90 -21.45
N MET A 63 -4.17 6.53 -20.62
CA MET A 63 -4.99 7.65 -21.03
C MET A 63 -4.14 8.91 -21.15
N GLY A 64 -4.35 9.64 -22.21
CA GLY A 64 -3.80 10.97 -22.39
C GLY A 64 -4.57 12.02 -21.57
N VAL A 65 -4.74 13.21 -22.15
CA VAL A 65 -5.53 14.27 -21.53
C VAL A 65 -7.01 13.90 -21.52
N LEU A 66 -7.66 14.01 -20.37
CA LEU A 66 -9.07 13.68 -20.19
C LEU A 66 -9.98 14.76 -20.82
N PRO A 67 -11.19 14.40 -21.27
CA PRO A 67 -12.13 15.35 -21.83
C PRO A 67 -12.63 16.35 -20.77
N GLN A 68 -12.93 17.57 -21.21
CA GLN A 68 -13.43 18.64 -20.35
C GLN A 68 -14.77 18.29 -19.66
N GLY A 69 -15.68 17.65 -20.38
CA GLY A 69 -17.04 17.33 -19.88
C GLY A 69 -17.07 16.28 -18.77
N GLY A 70 -15.92 15.71 -18.42
CA GLY A 70 -15.87 14.54 -17.54
C GLY A 70 -16.42 13.28 -18.18
N ASP A 71 -16.32 12.16 -17.49
CA ASP A 71 -16.89 10.87 -17.95
C ASP A 71 -16.89 9.87 -16.79
N THR A 72 -17.58 8.74 -17.03
CA THR A 72 -17.49 7.57 -16.14
C THR A 72 -16.60 6.50 -16.78
N TYR A 73 -15.55 6.15 -16.05
CA TYR A 73 -14.55 5.17 -16.47
C TYR A 73 -14.77 3.84 -15.75
N ASN A 74 -14.90 2.77 -16.52
CA ASN A 74 -14.93 1.40 -16.00
C ASN A 74 -13.50 0.87 -16.02
N LEU A 75 -12.88 0.80 -14.85
CA LEU A 75 -11.50 0.40 -14.66
C LEU A 75 -11.42 -1.05 -14.23
N ASN A 76 -10.41 -1.75 -14.70
CA ASN A 76 -10.03 -3.04 -14.15
C ASN A 76 -8.75 -2.90 -13.34
N ILE A 77 -8.89 -2.73 -12.03
CA ILE A 77 -7.75 -2.57 -11.14
C ILE A 77 -7.07 -3.92 -10.95
N LYS A 78 -5.83 -4.02 -11.42
CA LYS A 78 -5.00 -5.21 -11.24
C LYS A 78 -4.08 -5.03 -10.04
N LEU A 79 -4.22 -5.90 -9.05
CA LEU A 79 -3.36 -5.93 -7.88
C LEU A 79 -2.24 -6.94 -8.06
N THR A 80 -1.02 -6.51 -7.81
CA THR A 80 0.16 -7.39 -7.85
C THR A 80 0.82 -7.39 -6.49
N PRO A 81 0.63 -8.44 -5.68
CA PRO A 81 1.38 -8.61 -4.44
C PRO A 81 2.83 -8.99 -4.78
N VAL A 82 3.79 -8.43 -4.05
CA VAL A 82 5.22 -8.70 -4.30
C VAL A 82 5.71 -9.90 -3.48
N ASP A 83 5.16 -10.12 -2.30
CA ASP A 83 5.66 -11.11 -1.33
C ASP A 83 4.59 -11.91 -0.59
N VAL A 84 3.31 -11.57 -0.73
CA VAL A 84 2.20 -12.16 0.05
C VAL A 84 0.86 -12.07 -0.66
N SER A 85 -0.13 -12.80 -0.15
CA SER A 85 -1.53 -12.71 -0.58
C SER A 85 -2.10 -11.31 -0.38
N ILE A 86 -3.08 -10.95 -1.20
CA ILE A 86 -3.84 -9.70 -1.07
C ILE A 86 -4.53 -9.68 0.30
N PRO A 87 -4.37 -8.60 1.09
CA PRO A 87 -5.04 -8.51 2.39
C PRO A 87 -6.54 -8.31 2.22
N ALA A 88 -7.30 -8.83 3.16
CA ALA A 88 -8.72 -8.51 3.28
C ALA A 88 -8.90 -7.02 3.61
N GLY A 89 -9.81 -6.39 2.91
CA GLY A 89 -10.09 -4.97 3.03
C GLY A 89 -11.02 -4.48 1.94
N LYS A 90 -11.10 -3.18 1.74
CA LYS A 90 -11.90 -2.53 0.71
C LYS A 90 -11.02 -1.77 -0.26
N LEU A 91 -11.16 -2.06 -1.54
CA LEU A 91 -10.47 -1.39 -2.62
C LEU A 91 -11.42 -0.34 -3.24
N TYR A 92 -10.92 0.85 -3.48
CA TYR A 92 -11.67 1.92 -4.14
C TYR A 92 -10.73 2.91 -4.83
N VAL A 93 -11.31 3.73 -5.69
CA VAL A 93 -10.62 4.79 -6.43
C VAL A 93 -11.10 6.14 -5.93
N GLN A 94 -10.18 7.05 -5.69
CA GLN A 94 -10.43 8.43 -5.28
C GLN A 94 -9.80 9.38 -6.28
N VAL A 95 -10.55 10.41 -6.69
CA VAL A 95 -10.04 11.49 -7.53
C VAL A 95 -9.89 12.75 -6.69
N VAL A 96 -8.73 13.37 -6.78
CA VAL A 96 -8.36 14.57 -6.03
C VAL A 96 -7.94 15.69 -6.97
N TYR A 97 -8.44 16.88 -6.73
CA TYR A 97 -8.03 18.13 -7.38
C TYR A 97 -7.67 19.18 -6.33
N SER A 98 -6.50 19.78 -6.44
CA SER A 98 -6.01 20.82 -5.50
C SER A 98 -6.08 20.41 -4.01
N GLY A 99 -5.88 19.12 -3.72
CA GLY A 99 -5.93 18.57 -2.36
C GLY A 99 -7.32 18.17 -1.87
N GLU A 100 -8.37 18.48 -2.62
CA GLU A 100 -9.75 18.11 -2.28
C GLU A 100 -10.22 16.89 -3.07
N GLN A 101 -10.96 16.00 -2.40
CA GLN A 101 -11.62 14.88 -3.07
C GLN A 101 -12.80 15.37 -3.90
N ILE A 102 -12.74 15.16 -5.21
CA ILE A 102 -13.81 15.54 -6.15
C ILE A 102 -14.68 14.36 -6.58
N SER A 103 -14.18 13.13 -6.42
CA SER A 103 -14.93 11.91 -6.70
C SER A 103 -14.37 10.72 -5.93
N ILE A 104 -15.22 9.72 -5.69
CA ILE A 104 -14.88 8.44 -5.07
C ILE A 104 -15.76 7.34 -5.66
N SER A 105 -15.18 6.18 -5.92
CA SER A 105 -15.91 5.00 -6.39
C SER A 105 -16.58 4.25 -5.26
N ASP A 106 -17.41 3.28 -5.59
CA ASP A 106 -17.84 2.25 -4.65
C ASP A 106 -16.64 1.48 -4.10
N LYS A 107 -16.79 0.98 -2.87
CA LYS A 107 -15.79 0.16 -2.19
C LYS A 107 -16.07 -1.31 -2.44
N ILE A 108 -15.08 -2.04 -2.97
CA ILE A 108 -15.16 -3.47 -3.28
C ILE A 108 -14.32 -4.26 -2.28
N GLU A 109 -14.89 -5.31 -1.71
CA GLU A 109 -14.17 -6.22 -0.82
C GLU A 109 -13.05 -6.95 -1.54
N THR A 110 -11.85 -6.98 -0.95
CA THR A 110 -10.71 -7.72 -1.50
C THR A 110 -10.63 -9.13 -0.93
N ALA A 111 -10.23 -10.08 -1.77
CA ALA A 111 -10.02 -11.48 -1.40
C ALA A 111 -8.59 -11.92 -1.72
N SER A 112 -8.05 -12.83 -0.91
CA SER A 112 -6.64 -13.24 -0.96
C SER A 112 -6.17 -13.80 -2.32
N ASN A 113 -7.09 -14.38 -3.09
CA ASN A 113 -6.80 -15.00 -4.38
C ASN A 113 -7.42 -14.27 -5.58
N THR A 114 -7.94 -13.07 -5.37
CA THR A 114 -8.51 -12.23 -6.43
C THR A 114 -7.57 -11.07 -6.72
N TYR A 115 -7.13 -10.97 -7.98
CA TYR A 115 -6.12 -10.00 -8.41
C TYR A 115 -6.67 -8.93 -9.34
N SER A 116 -7.93 -9.02 -9.73
CA SER A 116 -8.57 -8.12 -10.70
C SER A 116 -9.92 -7.68 -10.17
N TYR A 117 -10.13 -6.37 -10.13
CA TYR A 117 -11.31 -5.73 -9.54
C TYR A 117 -11.89 -4.71 -10.51
N PRO A 118 -13.10 -4.95 -11.05
CA PRO A 118 -13.80 -3.96 -11.85
C PRO A 118 -14.33 -2.84 -10.93
N ILE A 119 -13.92 -1.61 -11.20
CA ILE A 119 -14.33 -0.43 -10.44
C ILE A 119 -14.74 0.67 -11.41
N SER A 120 -15.92 1.25 -11.22
CA SER A 120 -16.37 2.41 -11.97
C SER A 120 -16.07 3.68 -11.17
N ILE A 121 -15.51 4.70 -11.82
CA ILE A 121 -15.26 6.02 -11.24
C ILE A 121 -15.71 7.11 -12.19
N THR A 122 -16.49 8.05 -11.69
CA THR A 122 -16.88 9.24 -12.42
C THR A 122 -15.90 10.36 -12.15
N ILE A 123 -15.30 10.89 -13.19
CA ILE A 123 -14.49 12.11 -13.14
C ILE A 123 -15.39 13.27 -13.57
N PRO A 124 -15.66 14.25 -12.69
CA PRO A 124 -16.58 15.34 -13.01
C PRO A 124 -16.03 16.26 -14.09
N ALA A 125 -16.90 17.09 -14.68
CA ALA A 125 -16.49 18.08 -15.65
C ALA A 125 -15.51 19.10 -15.05
N ASN A 126 -14.52 19.48 -15.82
CA ASN A 126 -13.66 20.61 -15.50
C ASN A 126 -14.34 21.92 -15.93
N ASN A 127 -14.79 22.70 -14.96
CA ASN A 127 -15.43 24.00 -15.20
C ASN A 127 -14.42 25.16 -15.25
N ASN A 128 -13.14 24.89 -15.13
CA ASN A 128 -12.11 25.92 -15.29
C ASN A 128 -11.83 26.16 -16.78
N PRO A 129 -11.47 27.40 -17.17
CA PRO A 129 -11.11 27.68 -18.55
C PRO A 129 -9.77 27.05 -18.98
N SER A 130 -8.97 26.64 -18.01
CA SER A 130 -7.65 26.07 -18.23
C SER A 130 -7.64 24.56 -17.96
N LEU A 131 -6.65 23.89 -18.55
CA LEU A 131 -6.28 22.53 -18.21
C LEU A 131 -5.94 22.43 -16.72
N ILE A 132 -6.46 21.38 -16.06
CA ILE A 132 -6.17 21.10 -14.67
C ILE A 132 -5.47 19.74 -14.52
N GLY A 133 -4.57 19.63 -13.56
CA GLY A 133 -4.01 18.35 -13.13
C GLY A 133 -4.86 17.74 -12.02
N ILE A 134 -5.32 16.51 -12.20
CA ILE A 134 -6.00 15.72 -11.19
C ILE A 134 -5.14 14.54 -10.75
N THR A 135 -5.34 14.08 -9.53
CA THR A 135 -4.68 12.87 -9.02
C THR A 135 -5.71 11.78 -8.79
N VAL A 136 -5.47 10.62 -9.38
CA VAL A 136 -6.29 9.41 -9.19
C VAL A 136 -5.54 8.46 -8.28
N ASN A 137 -6.09 8.21 -7.11
CA ASN A 137 -5.52 7.31 -6.11
C ASN A 137 -6.29 5.98 -6.10
N ILE A 138 -5.57 4.88 -6.16
CA ILE A 138 -6.12 3.54 -5.88
C ILE A 138 -5.82 3.25 -4.43
N ILE A 139 -6.85 3.10 -3.61
CA ILE A 139 -6.76 3.03 -2.15
C ILE A 139 -7.19 1.66 -1.68
N LEU A 140 -6.43 1.07 -0.78
CA LEU A 140 -6.80 -0.10 -0.01
C LEU A 140 -7.02 0.30 1.45
N GLU A 141 -8.25 0.15 1.90
CA GLU A 141 -8.65 0.30 3.30
C GLU A 141 -8.73 -1.08 3.94
N ARG A 142 -7.91 -1.33 4.94
CA ARG A 142 -7.90 -2.63 5.63
C ARG A 142 -8.97 -2.71 6.70
N ASN A 143 -9.40 -3.91 7.06
CA ASN A 143 -10.42 -4.13 8.08
C ASN A 143 -10.07 -3.52 9.45
N ALA A 144 -8.80 -3.21 9.71
CA ALA A 144 -8.34 -2.49 10.90
C ALA A 144 -8.46 -0.95 10.79
N GLY A 145 -9.10 -0.43 9.73
CA GLY A 145 -9.36 1.00 9.55
C GLY A 145 -8.22 1.84 8.95
N ALA A 146 -7.08 1.23 8.65
CA ALA A 146 -5.98 1.94 7.98
C ALA A 146 -6.19 1.94 6.46
N ALA A 147 -6.40 3.10 5.88
CA ALA A 147 -6.46 3.32 4.43
C ALA A 147 -5.11 3.86 3.92
N PHE A 148 -4.64 3.36 2.78
CA PHE A 148 -3.44 3.85 2.14
C PHE A 148 -3.52 3.76 0.61
N ALA A 149 -2.96 4.75 -0.07
CA ALA A 149 -2.83 4.71 -1.51
C ALA A 149 -1.78 3.67 -1.91
N ILE A 150 -2.18 2.70 -2.72
CA ILE A 150 -1.29 1.68 -3.28
C ILE A 150 -0.78 2.06 -4.66
N SER A 151 -1.44 3.02 -5.30
CA SER A 151 -1.00 3.67 -6.53
C SER A 151 -1.60 5.06 -6.60
N SER A 152 -0.85 6.00 -7.18
CA SER A 152 -1.31 7.35 -7.48
C SER A 152 -0.88 7.70 -8.90
N LEU A 153 -1.80 8.26 -9.67
CA LEU A 153 -1.58 8.66 -11.05
C LEU A 153 -2.02 10.12 -11.22
N SER A 154 -1.16 10.93 -11.81
CA SER A 154 -1.51 12.30 -12.20
C SER A 154 -1.97 12.29 -13.65
N LEU A 155 -3.12 12.90 -13.91
CA LEU A 155 -3.72 13.07 -15.24
C LEU A 155 -4.09 14.52 -15.44
N ASP A 156 -4.03 14.95 -16.69
CA ASP A 156 -4.51 16.26 -17.08
C ASP A 156 -5.95 16.17 -17.61
N GLN A 157 -6.76 17.17 -17.33
CA GLN A 157 -8.12 17.30 -17.85
C GLN A 157 -8.28 18.65 -18.55
N ASN A 158 -8.82 18.61 -19.78
CA ASN A 158 -9.06 19.82 -20.57
C ASN A 158 -10.00 20.80 -19.85
N GLY A 159 -9.77 22.09 -20.06
CA GLY A 159 -10.64 23.16 -19.61
C GLY A 159 -11.74 23.51 -20.60
N THR A 160 -12.64 24.40 -20.19
CA THR A 160 -13.65 25.01 -21.06
C THR A 160 -12.97 25.94 -22.06
N LYS A 161 -13.25 25.78 -23.34
CA LYS A 161 -12.81 26.74 -24.39
C LYS A 161 -13.63 28.01 -24.32
#